data_1ff5d62885eaafcb8d38aa5e78c6ca95
#
_entry.id   1ff5d62885eaafcb8d38aa5e78c6ca95
#
_cell.length_a   1.000
_cell.length_b   1.000
_cell.length_c   1.000
_cell.angle_alpha   90.00
_cell.angle_beta   90.00
_cell.angle_gamma   90.00
#
_symmetry.space_group_name_H-M   'P 1'
#
loop_
_entity.id
_entity.type
_entity.pdbx_description
1 polymer ?
#
loop_
_entity_poly.entity_id
_entity_poly.type
_entity_poly.pdbx_seq_one_letter_code
_entity_poly.pdbx_strand_id
1 'polypeptide(L)'
;EFLAYAEELRPYIADTGVVLDEIFSEGKNVLFEGAQATFLDIDHGTYPYVTSSNPTAGNASTGSGIGPRYIDHVVGVVKAYTTRVGEGPFVTELLDTDGPGHQIRETGHEYGTVTGRPRRCGWLDAFMLKYSARLNSLDCLAVTRLDILDKMPKIKMCVGYKIDGQEIKQIPASLNVLAKVEPVFEEFEGWLTDITSIRTFDELPVQAKTYLNRLSEVAGVELGIV
;
A
#
# COMPACT_ATOMS: atom_id res chain seq x y z
N GLU A 1 -25.65 -0.32 30.00
CA GLU A 1 -24.43 0.39 29.58
C GLU A 1 -24.47 0.71 28.08
N PHE A 2 -24.58 -0.28 27.16
CA PHE A 2 -24.63 -0.03 25.71
C PHE A 2 -25.84 0.81 25.26
N LEU A 3 -26.99 0.68 25.92
CA LEU A 3 -28.17 1.48 25.60
C LEU A 3 -27.98 2.97 25.92
N ALA A 4 -27.11 3.31 26.89
CA ALA A 4 -26.80 4.70 27.20
C ALA A 4 -25.98 5.36 26.05
N TYR A 5 -25.08 4.62 25.41
CA TYR A 5 -24.34 5.12 24.27
C TYR A 5 -25.22 5.40 23.05
N ALA A 6 -26.37 4.77 22.93
CA ALA A 6 -27.30 5.04 21.83
C ALA A 6 -27.76 6.50 21.79
N GLU A 7 -28.02 7.10 22.97
CA GLU A 7 -28.42 8.51 23.06
C GLU A 7 -27.26 9.46 22.68
N GLU A 8 -26.04 9.13 23.10
CA GLU A 8 -24.86 9.91 22.76
C GLU A 8 -24.52 9.84 21.23
N LEU A 9 -24.76 8.68 20.61
CA LEU A 9 -24.48 8.46 19.19
C LEU A 9 -25.59 8.96 18.27
N ARG A 10 -26.80 9.11 18.75
CA ARG A 10 -27.99 9.53 17.95
C ARG A 10 -27.74 10.78 17.09
N PRO A 11 -27.10 11.86 17.59
CA PRO A 11 -26.83 13.05 16.79
C PRO A 11 -25.86 12.85 15.61
N TYR A 12 -25.11 11.74 15.61
CA TYR A 12 -24.11 11.41 14.58
C TYR A 12 -24.63 10.42 13.54
N ILE A 13 -25.88 9.95 13.66
CA ILE A 13 -26.51 9.04 12.71
C ILE A 13 -27.19 9.87 11.63
N ALA A 14 -26.78 9.64 10.38
CA ALA A 14 -27.36 10.29 9.21
C ALA A 14 -27.39 9.32 8.03
N ASP A 15 -28.20 9.63 7.03
CA ASP A 15 -28.11 9.02 5.71
C ASP A 15 -26.91 9.64 4.99
N THR A 16 -25.81 8.91 4.94
CA THR A 16 -24.54 9.41 4.36
C THR A 16 -24.65 9.69 2.88
N GLY A 17 -25.47 8.96 2.14
CA GLY A 17 -25.72 9.21 0.72
C GLY A 17 -26.36 10.57 0.48
N VAL A 18 -27.38 10.91 1.29
CA VAL A 18 -28.04 12.22 1.21
C VAL A 18 -27.09 13.35 1.59
N VAL A 19 -26.36 13.19 2.70
CA VAL A 19 -25.38 14.20 3.16
C VAL A 19 -24.31 14.47 2.09
N LEU A 20 -23.82 13.42 1.45
CA LEU A 20 -22.79 13.55 0.40
C LEU A 20 -23.35 14.19 -0.87
N ASP A 21 -24.59 13.87 -1.26
CA ASP A 21 -25.24 14.49 -2.42
C ASP A 21 -25.40 16.01 -2.22
N GLU A 22 -25.79 16.44 -1.02
CA GLU A 22 -25.85 17.85 -0.63
C GLU A 22 -24.47 18.54 -0.74
N ILE A 23 -23.42 17.90 -0.18
CA ILE A 23 -22.04 18.39 -0.20
C ILE A 23 -21.55 18.57 -1.65
N PHE A 24 -21.80 17.58 -2.51
CA PHE A 24 -21.41 17.65 -3.93
C PHE A 24 -22.20 18.70 -4.70
N SER A 25 -23.51 18.86 -4.41
CA SER A 25 -24.34 19.88 -5.05
C SER A 25 -23.91 21.31 -4.69
N GLU A 26 -23.28 21.49 -3.53
CA GLU A 26 -22.65 22.74 -3.09
C GLU A 26 -21.25 22.97 -3.70
N GLY A 27 -20.73 22.04 -4.51
CA GLY A 27 -19.41 22.12 -5.13
C GLY A 27 -18.25 21.94 -4.15
N LYS A 28 -18.47 21.29 -3.02
CA LYS A 28 -17.43 21.02 -2.02
C LYS A 28 -16.62 19.77 -2.36
N ASN A 29 -15.37 19.73 -1.92
CA ASN A 29 -14.49 18.58 -2.05
C ASN A 29 -14.73 17.58 -0.91
N VAL A 30 -14.68 16.29 -1.24
CA VAL A 30 -14.79 15.17 -0.28
C VAL A 30 -13.56 14.31 -0.40
N LEU A 31 -12.94 14.00 0.72
CA LEU A 31 -11.85 13.03 0.81
C LEU A 31 -12.38 11.71 1.39
N PHE A 32 -12.26 10.65 0.61
CA PHE A 32 -12.50 9.29 1.07
C PHE A 32 -11.17 8.66 1.50
N GLU A 33 -11.05 8.31 2.77
CA GLU A 33 -9.90 7.61 3.30
C GLU A 33 -10.22 6.13 3.47
N GLY A 34 -9.50 5.29 2.70
CA GLY A 34 -9.58 3.84 2.85
C GLY A 34 -8.73 3.34 4.02
N ALA A 35 -8.94 2.08 4.37
CA ALA A 35 -8.15 1.36 5.37
C ALA A 35 -7.62 0.05 4.79
N GLN A 36 -6.77 -0.66 5.53
CA GLN A 36 -6.14 -1.93 5.14
C GLN A 36 -5.26 -1.80 3.88
N ALA A 37 -5.40 -2.70 2.91
CA ALA A 37 -4.63 -2.70 1.67
C ALA A 37 -5.33 -3.55 0.60
N THR A 38 -5.00 -3.31 -0.67
CA THR A 38 -5.59 -4.00 -1.83
C THR A 38 -5.53 -5.52 -1.72
N PHE A 39 -4.40 -6.09 -1.26
CA PHE A 39 -4.27 -7.56 -1.14
C PHE A 39 -4.95 -8.16 0.10
N LEU A 40 -5.58 -7.33 0.92
CA LEU A 40 -6.49 -7.75 1.99
C LEU A 40 -7.97 -7.66 1.57
N ASP A 41 -8.27 -7.22 0.36
CA ASP A 41 -9.63 -7.16 -0.18
C ASP A 41 -10.23 -8.58 -0.29
N ILE A 42 -11.49 -8.73 0.15
CA ILE A 42 -12.13 -10.05 0.21
C ILE A 42 -12.32 -10.70 -1.16
N ASP A 43 -12.51 -9.89 -2.20
CA ASP A 43 -12.74 -10.40 -3.56
C ASP A 43 -11.45 -10.47 -4.39
N HIS A 44 -10.55 -9.52 -4.20
CA HIS A 44 -9.36 -9.32 -5.04
C HIS A 44 -8.03 -9.60 -4.32
N GLY A 45 -8.08 -9.85 -3.01
CA GLY A 45 -6.91 -10.10 -2.20
C GLY A 45 -6.47 -11.57 -2.18
N THR A 46 -5.58 -11.88 -1.24
CA THR A 46 -4.99 -13.21 -1.05
C THR A 46 -5.86 -14.10 -0.16
N TYR A 47 -7.10 -14.33 -0.57
CA TYR A 47 -8.07 -15.16 0.17
C TYR A 47 -7.47 -16.54 0.50
N PRO A 48 -7.62 -17.09 1.75
CA PRO A 48 -8.46 -16.58 2.84
C PRO A 48 -7.79 -15.55 3.78
N TYR A 49 -6.57 -15.12 3.50
CA TYR A 49 -5.81 -14.17 4.31
C TYR A 49 -6.15 -12.73 3.95
N VAL A 50 -7.39 -12.34 4.18
CA VAL A 50 -8.01 -11.06 3.80
C VAL A 50 -8.79 -10.46 4.97
N THR A 51 -9.23 -9.22 4.83
CA THR A 51 -10.24 -8.63 5.73
C THR A 51 -11.66 -9.01 5.28
N SER A 52 -12.66 -8.80 6.12
CA SER A 52 -14.07 -9.01 5.79
C SER A 52 -14.70 -7.83 5.04
N SER A 53 -13.90 -7.04 4.34
CA SER A 53 -14.31 -5.82 3.65
C SER A 53 -13.58 -5.69 2.30
N ASN A 54 -13.99 -4.69 1.52
CA ASN A 54 -13.36 -4.33 0.25
C ASN A 54 -12.59 -3.00 0.42
N PRO A 55 -11.29 -3.02 0.74
CA PRO A 55 -10.48 -1.81 0.84
C PRO A 55 -10.07 -1.18 -0.50
N THR A 56 -10.51 -1.74 -1.62
CA THR A 56 -10.29 -1.14 -2.94
C THR A 56 -11.07 0.16 -3.13
N ALA A 57 -10.55 1.08 -3.95
CA ALA A 57 -11.13 2.40 -4.19
C ALA A 57 -12.60 2.37 -4.65
N GLY A 58 -12.99 1.35 -5.42
CA GLY A 58 -14.37 1.17 -5.87
C GLY A 58 -15.37 1.04 -4.74
N ASN A 59 -14.94 0.58 -3.55
CA ASN A 59 -15.82 0.47 -2.40
C ASN A 59 -16.16 1.82 -1.75
N ALA A 60 -15.43 2.89 -2.04
CA ALA A 60 -15.81 4.23 -1.59
C ALA A 60 -17.21 4.61 -2.07
N SER A 61 -17.57 4.28 -3.32
CA SER A 61 -18.93 4.41 -3.83
C SER A 61 -19.94 3.56 -3.07
N THR A 62 -19.67 2.27 -2.97
CA THR A 62 -20.61 1.30 -2.39
C THR A 62 -20.82 1.54 -0.90
N GLY A 63 -19.72 1.81 -0.17
CA GLY A 63 -19.75 1.99 1.29
C GLY A 63 -20.34 3.32 1.74
N SER A 64 -20.24 4.37 0.92
CA SER A 64 -20.77 5.71 1.25
C SER A 64 -22.14 6.02 0.66
N GLY A 65 -22.59 5.22 -0.33
CA GLY A 65 -23.89 5.42 -0.98
C GLY A 65 -23.89 6.47 -2.09
N ILE A 66 -22.73 6.75 -2.70
CA ILE A 66 -22.60 7.66 -3.85
C ILE A 66 -22.39 6.91 -5.17
N GLY A 67 -22.68 7.58 -6.29
CA GLY A 67 -22.35 7.05 -7.60
C GLY A 67 -20.84 7.05 -7.88
N PRO A 68 -20.30 6.12 -8.69
CA PRO A 68 -18.85 6.04 -8.95
C PRO A 68 -18.27 7.26 -9.69
N ARG A 69 -19.11 8.08 -10.32
CA ARG A 69 -18.69 9.31 -11.01
C ARG A 69 -18.29 10.45 -10.09
N TYR A 70 -18.55 10.33 -8.80
CA TYR A 70 -18.12 11.32 -7.79
C TYR A 70 -16.70 11.07 -7.28
N ILE A 71 -16.03 10.04 -7.78
CA ILE A 71 -14.62 9.77 -7.48
C ILE A 71 -13.81 10.27 -8.66
N ASP A 72 -13.20 11.45 -8.51
CA ASP A 72 -12.43 12.11 -9.57
C ASP A 72 -10.98 11.67 -9.59
N HIS A 73 -10.38 11.46 -8.40
CA HIS A 73 -8.98 11.11 -8.24
C HIS A 73 -8.77 10.02 -7.20
N VAL A 74 -7.88 9.09 -7.49
CA VAL A 74 -7.51 8.00 -6.59
C VAL A 74 -6.01 8.04 -6.33
N VAL A 75 -5.62 8.35 -5.10
CA VAL A 75 -4.23 8.37 -4.64
C VAL A 75 -3.89 7.03 -3.99
N GLY A 76 -2.90 6.34 -4.55
CA GLY A 76 -2.38 5.10 -3.98
C GLY A 76 -1.31 5.37 -2.92
N VAL A 77 -1.62 5.13 -1.64
CA VAL A 77 -0.61 5.22 -0.58
C VAL A 77 0.21 3.95 -0.53
N VAL A 78 1.52 4.06 -0.70
CA VAL A 78 2.46 2.94 -0.69
C VAL A 78 3.68 3.26 0.18
N LYS A 79 4.16 2.28 0.95
CA LYS A 79 5.45 2.40 1.63
C LYS A 79 6.59 2.13 0.64
N ALA A 80 7.77 2.68 0.89
CA ALA A 80 8.99 2.36 0.14
C ALA A 80 9.48 0.90 0.32
N TYR A 81 8.81 0.12 1.15
CA TYR A 81 9.03 -1.30 1.41
C TYR A 81 7.68 -1.98 1.67
N THR A 82 7.65 -3.29 1.77
CA THR A 82 6.40 -4.03 2.02
C THR A 82 6.31 -4.51 3.46
N THR A 83 5.12 -4.42 4.05
CA THR A 83 4.82 -5.03 5.36
C THR A 83 3.55 -5.86 5.29
N ARG A 84 3.48 -6.89 6.12
CA ARG A 84 2.27 -7.69 6.30
C ARG A 84 2.04 -8.02 7.77
N VAL A 85 0.79 -7.93 8.20
CA VAL A 85 0.35 -8.39 9.52
C VAL A 85 -0.29 -9.77 9.36
N GLY A 86 0.07 -10.70 10.24
CA GLY A 86 -0.48 -12.05 10.26
C GLY A 86 0.03 -12.95 9.13
N GLU A 87 -0.73 -14.00 8.87
CA GLU A 87 -0.39 -15.05 7.91
C GLU A 87 -0.72 -14.65 6.46
N GLY A 88 -0.40 -15.55 5.54
CA GLY A 88 -0.65 -15.39 4.12
C GLY A 88 0.63 -15.16 3.31
N PRO A 89 0.53 -15.16 1.98
CA PRO A 89 1.68 -15.08 1.08
C PRO A 89 2.37 -13.72 1.18
N PHE A 90 3.71 -13.75 1.14
CA PHE A 90 4.56 -12.57 1.14
C PHE A 90 5.83 -12.87 0.34
N VAL A 91 5.77 -12.71 -0.96
CA VAL A 91 6.80 -13.14 -1.90
C VAL A 91 8.17 -12.46 -1.67
N THR A 92 8.16 -11.22 -1.25
CA THR A 92 9.38 -10.42 -1.01
C THR A 92 9.81 -10.38 0.46
N GLU A 93 9.25 -11.27 1.30
CA GLU A 93 9.54 -11.29 2.74
C GLU A 93 11.02 -11.53 3.03
N LEU A 94 11.54 -10.80 4.00
CA LEU A 94 12.89 -10.94 4.54
C LEU A 94 12.81 -11.67 5.89
N LEU A 95 13.30 -12.91 5.91
CA LEU A 95 13.24 -13.80 7.08
C LEU A 95 14.48 -13.67 7.98
N ASP A 96 15.29 -12.65 7.76
CA ASP A 96 16.51 -12.40 8.53
C ASP A 96 16.21 -11.90 9.95
N THR A 97 17.11 -12.21 10.89
CA THR A 97 17.05 -11.79 12.28
C THR A 97 17.92 -10.57 12.59
N ASP A 98 18.86 -10.24 11.70
CA ASP A 98 19.88 -9.19 11.86
C ASP A 98 20.20 -8.45 10.54
N GLY A 99 19.52 -8.81 9.45
CA GLY A 99 19.69 -8.23 8.12
C GLY A 99 18.69 -7.11 7.78
N PRO A 100 18.46 -6.88 6.48
CA PRO A 100 17.60 -5.80 6.00
C PRO A 100 16.17 -5.83 6.56
N GLY A 101 15.58 -7.02 6.72
CA GLY A 101 14.20 -7.15 7.25
C GLY A 101 14.12 -6.73 8.72
N HIS A 102 15.12 -7.09 9.52
CA HIS A 102 15.25 -6.62 10.90
C HIS A 102 15.44 -5.09 10.93
N GLN A 103 16.35 -4.57 10.11
CA GLN A 103 16.62 -3.12 10.05
C GLN A 103 15.37 -2.33 9.67
N ILE A 104 14.59 -2.75 8.67
CA ILE A 104 13.31 -2.13 8.29
C ILE A 104 12.34 -2.13 9.48
N ARG A 105 12.21 -3.26 10.16
CA ARG A 105 11.29 -3.42 11.30
C ARG A 105 11.63 -2.47 12.44
N GLU A 106 12.90 -2.43 12.85
CA GLU A 106 13.35 -1.62 13.99
C GLU A 106 13.30 -0.13 13.65
N THR A 107 13.89 0.28 12.53
CA THR A 107 13.91 1.68 12.11
C THR A 107 12.50 2.18 11.80
N GLY A 108 11.70 1.35 11.16
CA GLY A 108 10.31 1.65 10.80
C GLY A 108 9.31 1.52 11.95
N HIS A 109 9.70 1.03 13.12
CA HIS A 109 8.80 0.70 14.23
C HIS A 109 7.61 -0.15 13.75
N GLU A 110 7.90 -1.17 12.92
CA GLU A 110 6.89 -2.02 12.31
C GLU A 110 6.36 -3.07 13.30
N TYR A 111 5.55 -2.57 14.22
CA TYR A 111 4.86 -3.33 15.26
C TYR A 111 3.36 -2.99 15.25
N GLY A 112 2.54 -3.94 15.68
CA GLY A 112 1.10 -3.72 15.83
C GLY A 112 0.81 -2.74 16.96
N THR A 113 0.06 -1.68 16.68
CA THR A 113 -0.22 -0.60 17.66
C THR A 113 -0.88 -1.13 18.94
N VAL A 114 -1.79 -2.10 18.82
CA VAL A 114 -2.54 -2.65 19.96
C VAL A 114 -1.83 -3.86 20.58
N THR A 115 -1.30 -4.74 19.76
CA THR A 115 -0.76 -6.03 20.20
C THR A 115 0.74 -6.04 20.42
N GLY A 116 1.47 -5.02 19.94
CA GLY A 116 2.94 -4.98 19.96
C GLY A 116 3.60 -6.09 19.11
N ARG A 117 2.84 -6.89 18.36
CA ARG A 117 3.41 -7.98 17.54
C ARG A 117 4.23 -7.40 16.40
N PRO A 118 5.43 -7.98 16.12
CA PRO A 118 6.24 -7.55 14.99
C PRO A 118 5.50 -7.82 13.68
N ARG A 119 5.55 -6.85 12.77
CA ARG A 119 5.08 -7.03 11.40
C ARG A 119 6.15 -7.76 10.60
N ARG A 120 5.73 -8.58 9.66
CA ARG A 120 6.58 -9.16 8.63
C ARG A 120 6.99 -8.04 7.69
N CYS A 121 8.27 -7.98 7.35
CA CYS A 121 8.84 -6.93 6.49
C CYS A 121 9.51 -7.55 5.27
N GLY A 122 9.53 -6.85 4.17
CA GLY A 122 10.14 -7.30 2.93
C GLY A 122 10.47 -6.15 1.99
N TRP A 123 11.19 -6.45 0.92
CA TRP A 123 11.44 -5.49 -0.14
C TRP A 123 10.13 -5.06 -0.80
N LEU A 124 10.11 -3.84 -1.35
CA LEU A 124 8.97 -3.36 -2.11
C LEU A 124 8.65 -4.31 -3.27
N ASP A 125 7.37 -4.67 -3.38
CA ASP A 125 6.84 -5.47 -4.47
C ASP A 125 6.13 -4.58 -5.49
N ALA A 126 6.88 -4.05 -6.44
CA ALA A 126 6.35 -3.17 -7.47
C ALA A 126 5.49 -3.93 -8.49
N PHE A 127 5.71 -5.26 -8.64
CA PHE A 127 4.86 -6.09 -9.49
C PHE A 127 3.44 -6.25 -8.90
N MET A 128 3.33 -6.44 -7.58
CA MET A 128 2.05 -6.40 -6.88
C MET A 128 1.44 -5.00 -6.91
N LEU A 129 2.25 -3.95 -6.77
CA LEU A 129 1.76 -2.57 -6.86
C LEU A 129 1.16 -2.27 -8.23
N LYS A 130 1.74 -2.76 -9.33
CA LYS A 130 1.15 -2.66 -10.68
C LYS A 130 -0.25 -3.26 -10.77
N TYR A 131 -0.48 -4.40 -10.12
CA TYR A 131 -1.81 -4.99 -10.01
C TYR A 131 -2.76 -4.08 -9.22
N SER A 132 -2.30 -3.58 -8.06
CA SER A 132 -3.07 -2.66 -7.23
C SER A 132 -3.43 -1.38 -7.97
N ALA A 133 -2.49 -0.81 -8.71
CA ALA A 133 -2.68 0.40 -9.53
C ALA A 133 -3.83 0.21 -10.54
N ARG A 134 -3.80 -0.89 -11.28
CA ARG A 134 -4.85 -1.23 -12.25
C ARG A 134 -6.21 -1.43 -11.58
N LEU A 135 -6.25 -2.18 -10.47
CA LEU A 135 -7.50 -2.51 -9.79
C LEU A 135 -8.19 -1.29 -9.19
N ASN A 136 -7.41 -0.36 -8.67
CA ASN A 136 -7.91 0.85 -8.02
C ASN A 136 -7.99 2.05 -8.98
N SER A 137 -7.54 1.92 -10.23
CA SER A 137 -7.45 3.04 -11.20
C SER A 137 -6.68 4.22 -10.60
N LEU A 138 -5.47 3.96 -10.07
CA LEU A 138 -4.69 5.00 -9.40
C LEU A 138 -4.24 6.09 -10.38
N ASP A 139 -4.46 7.34 -10.02
CA ASP A 139 -3.97 8.51 -10.76
C ASP A 139 -2.54 8.83 -10.36
N CYS A 140 -2.21 8.73 -9.07
CA CYS A 140 -0.86 8.94 -8.59
C CYS A 140 -0.54 8.11 -7.35
N LEU A 141 0.76 8.03 -7.02
CA LEU A 141 1.28 7.40 -5.81
C LEU A 141 1.71 8.45 -4.78
N ALA A 142 1.33 8.20 -3.52
CA ALA A 142 1.96 8.82 -2.36
C ALA A 142 2.90 7.80 -1.72
N VAL A 143 4.20 7.98 -1.92
CA VAL A 143 5.23 7.08 -1.38
C VAL A 143 5.63 7.55 0.01
N THR A 144 5.45 6.69 0.99
CA THR A 144 5.72 6.99 2.39
C THR A 144 6.88 6.16 2.92
N ARG A 145 7.47 6.59 4.05
CA ARG A 145 8.49 5.80 4.77
C ARG A 145 9.78 5.56 3.99
N LEU A 146 10.11 6.46 3.06
CA LEU A 146 11.35 6.38 2.29
C LEU A 146 12.59 6.53 3.21
N ASP A 147 12.48 7.37 4.23
CA ASP A 147 13.46 7.63 5.29
C ASP A 147 13.93 6.36 6.03
N ILE A 148 13.11 5.33 6.09
CA ILE A 148 13.45 4.06 6.74
C ILE A 148 14.59 3.33 6.01
N LEU A 149 14.77 3.62 4.73
CA LEU A 149 15.82 3.03 3.90
C LEU A 149 17.13 3.82 3.90
N ASP A 150 17.21 4.97 4.59
CA ASP A 150 18.34 5.90 4.59
C ASP A 150 19.69 5.26 4.90
N LYS A 151 19.73 4.26 5.77
CA LYS A 151 20.96 3.60 6.23
C LYS A 151 21.29 2.32 5.47
N MET A 152 20.55 1.98 4.44
CA MET A 152 20.76 0.77 3.67
C MET A 152 21.76 1.01 2.53
N PRO A 153 22.89 0.26 2.46
CA PRO A 153 23.83 0.42 1.38
C PRO A 153 23.29 -0.11 0.04
N LYS A 154 22.40 -1.11 0.10
CA LYS A 154 21.73 -1.71 -1.05
C LYS A 154 20.25 -1.89 -0.75
N ILE A 155 19.42 -1.60 -1.73
CA ILE A 155 17.97 -1.72 -1.66
C ILE A 155 17.52 -2.56 -2.85
N LYS A 156 16.52 -3.43 -2.66
CA LYS A 156 15.96 -4.22 -3.76
C LYS A 156 14.49 -3.88 -3.97
N MET A 157 14.06 -4.02 -5.21
CA MET A 157 12.65 -3.89 -5.61
C MET A 157 12.29 -5.11 -6.45
N CYS A 158 11.18 -5.76 -6.12
CA CYS A 158 10.67 -6.83 -6.95
C CYS A 158 9.89 -6.23 -8.13
N VAL A 159 10.37 -6.51 -9.34
CA VAL A 159 9.83 -5.97 -10.60
C VAL A 159 9.06 -7.01 -11.42
N GLY A 160 9.07 -8.25 -11.00
CA GLY A 160 8.41 -9.35 -11.69
C GLY A 160 8.48 -10.66 -10.91
N TYR A 161 7.81 -11.67 -11.43
CA TYR A 161 7.80 -13.01 -10.87
C TYR A 161 8.15 -14.05 -11.93
N LYS A 162 8.74 -15.15 -11.48
CA LYS A 162 8.99 -16.35 -12.30
C LYS A 162 8.35 -17.57 -11.65
N ILE A 163 7.96 -18.53 -12.50
CA ILE A 163 7.57 -19.90 -12.11
C ILE A 163 8.31 -20.83 -13.03
N ASP A 164 9.04 -21.80 -12.47
CA ASP A 164 9.86 -22.76 -13.21
C ASP A 164 10.84 -22.07 -14.20
N GLY A 165 11.40 -20.92 -13.77
CA GLY A 165 12.34 -20.12 -14.55
C GLY A 165 11.71 -19.23 -15.63
N GLN A 166 10.40 -19.29 -15.85
CA GLN A 166 9.68 -18.48 -16.83
C GLN A 166 9.00 -17.28 -16.19
N GLU A 167 9.15 -16.11 -16.80
CA GLU A 167 8.47 -14.90 -16.33
C GLU A 167 6.95 -15.00 -16.52
N ILE A 168 6.22 -14.59 -15.50
CA ILE A 168 4.76 -14.52 -15.54
C ILE A 168 4.30 -13.07 -15.63
N LYS A 169 3.22 -12.84 -16.40
CA LYS A 169 2.69 -11.49 -16.67
C LYS A 169 1.67 -11.02 -15.65
N GLN A 170 1.13 -11.93 -14.83
CA GLN A 170 0.05 -11.67 -13.90
C GLN A 170 0.29 -12.40 -12.59
N ILE A 171 -0.22 -11.84 -11.49
CA ILE A 171 -0.18 -12.47 -10.19
C ILE A 171 -1.12 -13.67 -10.19
N PRO A 172 -0.66 -14.87 -9.78
CA PRO A 172 -1.51 -16.05 -9.70
C PRO A 172 -2.61 -15.86 -8.65
N ALA A 173 -3.86 -16.14 -9.01
CA ALA A 173 -4.99 -16.13 -8.07
C ALA A 173 -4.93 -17.29 -7.07
N SER A 174 -4.34 -18.42 -7.47
CA SER A 174 -4.17 -19.59 -6.58
C SER A 174 -3.00 -19.39 -5.62
N LEU A 175 -3.24 -19.49 -4.32
CA LEU A 175 -2.18 -19.43 -3.31
C LEU A 175 -1.14 -20.55 -3.46
N ASN A 176 -1.56 -21.73 -3.90
CA ASN A 176 -0.64 -22.85 -4.15
C ASN A 176 0.32 -22.56 -5.31
N VAL A 177 -0.12 -21.76 -6.27
CA VAL A 177 0.73 -21.29 -7.38
C VAL A 177 1.57 -20.10 -6.92
N LEU A 178 0.98 -19.16 -6.20
CA LEU A 178 1.67 -17.99 -5.66
C LEU A 178 2.81 -18.38 -4.70
N ALA A 179 2.65 -19.48 -3.96
CA ALA A 179 3.70 -20.01 -3.09
C ALA A 179 4.93 -20.57 -3.83
N LYS A 180 4.83 -20.75 -5.16
CA LYS A 180 5.92 -21.27 -6.00
C LYS A 180 6.61 -20.19 -6.82
N VAL A 181 6.13 -18.96 -6.75
CA VAL A 181 6.74 -17.87 -7.51
C VAL A 181 8.10 -17.48 -6.93
N GLU A 182 9.01 -17.16 -7.80
CA GLU A 182 10.31 -16.61 -7.49
C GLU A 182 10.30 -15.11 -7.83
N PRO A 183 10.62 -14.22 -6.86
CA PRO A 183 10.68 -12.78 -7.15
C PRO A 183 11.88 -12.44 -8.04
N VAL A 184 11.67 -11.56 -9.02
CA VAL A 184 12.72 -10.97 -9.83
C VAL A 184 13.06 -9.62 -9.22
N PHE A 185 14.26 -9.51 -8.66
CA PHE A 185 14.73 -8.29 -8.03
C PHE A 185 15.61 -7.45 -8.94
N GLU A 186 15.41 -6.15 -8.94
CA GLU A 186 16.39 -5.13 -9.29
C GLU A 186 17.05 -4.59 -8.01
N GLU A 187 18.37 -4.35 -8.07
CA GLU A 187 19.15 -3.82 -6.95
C GLU A 187 19.52 -2.36 -7.21
N PHE A 188 19.39 -1.54 -6.17
CA PHE A 188 19.69 -0.11 -6.19
C PHE A 188 20.75 0.22 -5.15
N GLU A 189 21.61 1.18 -5.47
CA GLU A 189 22.49 1.78 -4.48
C GLU A 189 21.64 2.58 -3.47
N GLY A 190 21.92 2.39 -2.19
CA GLY A 190 21.30 3.21 -1.15
C GLY A 190 21.86 4.64 -1.17
N TRP A 191 21.10 5.56 -0.64
CA TRP A 191 21.51 6.96 -0.60
C TRP A 191 22.33 7.34 0.64
N LEU A 192 22.32 6.56 1.68
CA LEU A 192 23.11 6.70 2.92
C LEU A 192 23.10 8.13 3.50
N THR A 193 21.97 8.81 3.36
CA THR A 193 21.78 10.21 3.76
C THR A 193 20.42 10.33 4.43
N ASP A 194 20.35 11.06 5.53
CA ASP A 194 19.09 11.41 6.19
C ASP A 194 18.28 12.36 5.29
N ILE A 195 17.10 11.92 4.88
CA ILE A 195 16.19 12.67 4.01
C ILE A 195 14.99 13.28 4.76
N THR A 196 14.88 13.12 6.06
CA THR A 196 13.72 13.55 6.87
C THR A 196 13.45 15.06 6.82
N SER A 197 14.47 15.88 6.53
CA SER A 197 14.35 17.33 6.39
C SER A 197 14.06 17.81 4.96
N ILE A 198 14.17 16.94 3.96
CA ILE A 198 13.96 17.29 2.56
C ILE A 198 12.47 17.57 2.31
N ARG A 199 12.15 18.59 1.51
CA ARG A 199 10.77 19.03 1.25
C ARG A 199 10.41 19.05 -0.23
N THR A 200 11.38 18.91 -1.12
CA THR A 200 11.14 18.88 -2.56
C THR A 200 11.79 17.66 -3.20
N PHE A 201 11.17 17.13 -4.24
CA PHE A 201 11.70 15.97 -4.97
C PHE A 201 13.11 16.23 -5.54
N ASP A 202 13.37 17.47 -5.98
CA ASP A 202 14.66 17.83 -6.60
C ASP A 202 15.82 17.79 -5.61
N GLU A 203 15.58 17.98 -4.32
CA GLU A 203 16.59 17.92 -3.25
C GLU A 203 16.93 16.49 -2.83
N LEU A 204 16.12 15.51 -3.21
CA LEU A 204 16.40 14.11 -2.90
C LEU A 204 17.73 13.64 -3.52
N PRO A 205 18.48 12.76 -2.83
CA PRO A 205 19.65 12.11 -3.39
C PRO A 205 19.33 11.42 -4.72
N VAL A 206 20.28 11.39 -5.64
CA VAL A 206 20.12 10.80 -6.98
C VAL A 206 19.67 9.34 -6.87
N GLN A 207 20.21 8.58 -5.92
CA GLN A 207 19.84 7.18 -5.69
C GLN A 207 18.37 7.03 -5.28
N ALA A 208 17.89 7.90 -4.39
CA ALA A 208 16.48 7.91 -3.98
C ALA A 208 15.56 8.24 -5.16
N LYS A 209 15.92 9.26 -5.95
CA LYS A 209 15.20 9.60 -7.20
C LYS A 209 15.19 8.43 -8.19
N THR A 210 16.31 7.75 -8.36
CA THR A 210 16.40 6.57 -9.25
C THR A 210 15.47 5.45 -8.80
N TYR A 211 15.44 5.16 -7.51
CA TYR A 211 14.54 4.17 -6.92
C TYR A 211 13.06 4.54 -7.13
N LEU A 212 12.69 5.78 -6.83
CA LEU A 212 11.32 6.29 -6.96
C LEU A 212 10.85 6.32 -8.42
N ASN A 213 11.69 6.79 -9.34
CA ASN A 213 11.36 6.82 -10.77
C ASN A 213 11.15 5.40 -11.31
N ARG A 214 11.98 4.45 -10.88
CA ARG A 214 11.82 3.06 -11.29
C ARG A 214 10.55 2.43 -10.72
N LEU A 215 10.19 2.78 -9.48
CA LEU A 215 8.93 2.39 -8.87
C LEU A 215 7.73 2.84 -9.71
N SER A 216 7.69 4.13 -10.05
CA SER A 216 6.66 4.74 -10.89
C SER A 216 6.56 4.04 -12.26
N GLU A 217 7.68 3.79 -12.89
CA GLU A 217 7.76 3.11 -14.19
C GLU A 217 7.19 1.67 -14.12
N VAL A 218 7.60 0.87 -13.13
CA VAL A 218 7.12 -0.52 -12.98
C VAL A 218 5.63 -0.55 -12.62
N ALA A 219 5.18 0.33 -11.73
CA ALA A 219 3.80 0.44 -11.34
C ALA A 219 2.90 0.96 -12.48
N GLY A 220 3.47 1.77 -13.39
CA GLY A 220 2.76 2.45 -14.46
C GLY A 220 1.87 3.60 -13.96
N VAL A 221 2.27 4.25 -12.84
CA VAL A 221 1.53 5.33 -12.18
C VAL A 221 2.52 6.43 -11.76
N GLU A 222 2.15 7.67 -11.95
CA GLU A 222 2.98 8.83 -11.61
C GLU A 222 3.18 8.99 -10.10
N LEU A 223 4.31 9.59 -9.72
CA LEU A 223 4.56 10.02 -8.35
C LEU A 223 3.85 11.35 -8.10
N GLY A 224 2.97 11.39 -7.12
CA GLY A 224 2.30 12.61 -6.69
C GLY A 224 2.88 13.20 -5.41
N ILE A 225 3.26 12.33 -4.46
CA ILE A 225 3.76 12.71 -3.13
C ILE A 225 4.88 11.75 -2.72
N VAL A 226 5.92 12.29 -2.10
CA VAL A 226 7.01 11.51 -1.48
C VAL A 226 7.32 12.07 -0.09
#